data_f761c4b6de510805686f1a2254bad0bc
#
_entry.id   f761c4b6de510805686f1a2254bad0bc
#
_cell.length_a   1.000
_cell.length_b   1.000
_cell.length_c   1.000
_cell.angle_alpha   90.00
_cell.angle_beta   90.00
_cell.angle_gamma   90.00
#
_symmetry.space_group_name_H-M   'P 1'
#
loop_
_entity.id
_entity.type
_entity.pdbx_description
1 polymer ?
#
loop_
_entity_poly.entity_id
_entity_poly.type
_entity_poly.pdbx_seq_one_letter_code
_entity_poly.pdbx_strand_id
1 'polypeptide(L)'
;MGFRLRNVPLLSRVGADRADHLRTDLDAALEGWAEAVVLRVDERSQVMVVDEQVVLSPAAELGDSPPGNGVFLGRLPDGRHAWAVRAPLQAPDGVPARVIDPRRAGVPFDDVSAQLVTCALALLNWHDAAGFSPADGSPTRPIRGGWARRNLLTGHEEFPRVDPAVICLVHDGHDRAVLARQVVWPPRLFSLLAGFVEAGESFETCVAREIYEEIGLDVTDVTYLGSQPWPFPRSLMVGFHALADPEQEFSFNDGEIAEAAWFTRDEVCEALAHGDWGSDSTSRLLLPGSISIAREIIESWAFHA
;
A
#
# COMPACT_ATOMS: atom_id res chain seq x y z
N MET A 1 -24.02 -10.83 -9.93
CA MET A 1 -23.55 -9.90 -10.96
C MET A 1 -22.19 -9.34 -10.54
N GLY A 2 -21.17 -9.42 -11.39
CA GLY A 2 -19.83 -8.90 -11.01
C GLY A 2 -19.79 -7.38 -11.11
N PHE A 3 -19.08 -6.73 -10.20
CA PHE A 3 -18.80 -5.29 -10.24
C PHE A 3 -17.33 -5.03 -10.59
N ARG A 4 -16.97 -3.78 -10.83
CA ARG A 4 -15.59 -3.32 -11.08
C ARG A 4 -15.25 -2.19 -10.11
N LEU A 5 -13.96 -1.96 -9.88
CA LEU A 5 -13.52 -0.78 -9.13
C LEU A 5 -13.96 0.50 -9.84
N ARG A 6 -14.49 1.43 -9.08
CA ARG A 6 -14.92 2.75 -9.58
C ARG A 6 -13.74 3.65 -9.88
N ASN A 7 -12.68 3.52 -9.08
CA ASN A 7 -11.48 4.31 -9.22
C ASN A 7 -10.22 3.44 -9.15
N VAL A 8 -9.11 3.98 -9.62
CA VAL A 8 -7.79 3.38 -9.37
C VAL A 8 -7.48 3.56 -7.87
N PRO A 9 -7.13 2.48 -7.13
CA PRO A 9 -6.74 2.60 -5.72
C PRO A 9 -5.63 3.62 -5.51
N LEU A 10 -5.68 4.37 -4.41
CA LEU A 10 -4.84 5.55 -4.20
C LEU A 10 -3.34 5.30 -4.44
N LEU A 11 -2.77 4.27 -3.83
CA LEU A 11 -1.34 3.96 -3.96
C LEU A 11 -0.97 3.26 -5.28
N SER A 12 -1.94 3.02 -6.17
CA SER A 12 -1.72 2.49 -7.53
C SER A 12 -1.70 3.58 -8.59
N ARG A 13 -1.97 4.82 -8.22
CA ARG A 13 -2.02 5.94 -9.15
C ARG A 13 -0.62 6.31 -9.65
N VAL A 14 -0.57 6.86 -10.86
CA VAL A 14 0.67 7.22 -11.54
C VAL A 14 0.67 8.71 -11.82
N GLY A 15 1.63 9.44 -11.24
CA GLY A 15 1.78 10.89 -11.40
C GLY A 15 3.19 11.32 -11.82
N ALA A 16 4.16 10.38 -11.88
CA ALA A 16 5.53 10.65 -12.27
C ALA A 16 6.08 9.54 -13.17
N ASP A 17 7.00 9.89 -14.06
CA ASP A 17 7.72 8.92 -14.89
C ASP A 17 8.78 8.20 -14.05
N ARG A 18 8.73 6.89 -13.98
CA ARG A 18 9.74 6.08 -13.25
C ARG A 18 11.14 6.14 -13.87
N ALA A 19 11.26 6.62 -15.10
CA ALA A 19 12.49 6.86 -15.84
C ALA A 19 13.50 5.69 -15.71
N ASP A 20 13.08 4.48 -16.07
CA ASP A 20 13.85 3.25 -15.89
C ASP A 20 15.26 3.31 -16.51
N HIS A 21 15.39 3.97 -17.65
CA HIS A 21 16.67 4.18 -18.31
C HIS A 21 17.70 4.91 -17.44
N LEU A 22 17.26 5.87 -16.58
CA LEU A 22 18.15 6.60 -15.67
C LEU A 22 18.60 5.74 -14.48
N ARG A 23 17.92 4.63 -14.17
CA ARG A 23 18.36 3.73 -13.10
C ARG A 23 19.57 2.90 -13.50
N THR A 24 19.73 2.63 -14.78
CA THR A 24 20.87 1.88 -15.34
C THR A 24 22.02 2.81 -15.74
N ASP A 25 21.73 4.06 -16.01
CA ASP A 25 22.69 5.13 -16.28
C ASP A 25 22.74 6.09 -15.06
N LEU A 26 23.55 5.72 -14.05
CA LEU A 26 23.64 6.51 -12.82
C LEU A 26 24.22 7.90 -13.08
N ASP A 27 25.12 8.05 -14.04
CA ASP A 27 25.71 9.35 -14.36
C ASP A 27 24.63 10.30 -14.89
N ALA A 28 23.78 9.85 -15.81
CA ALA A 28 22.64 10.64 -16.27
C ALA A 28 21.61 10.96 -15.15
N ALA A 29 21.41 10.04 -14.20
CA ALA A 29 20.57 10.31 -13.03
C ALA A 29 21.21 11.37 -12.11
N LEU A 30 22.52 11.37 -11.98
CA LEU A 30 23.28 12.33 -11.15
C LEU A 30 23.39 13.72 -11.79
N GLU A 31 23.43 13.82 -13.11
CA GLU A 31 23.39 15.12 -13.82
C GLU A 31 22.17 15.98 -13.41
N GLY A 32 21.04 15.34 -13.14
CA GLY A 32 19.84 16.03 -12.68
C GLY A 32 19.80 16.36 -11.18
N TRP A 33 20.84 16.00 -10.40
CA TRP A 33 20.81 16.15 -8.93
C TRP A 33 20.76 17.60 -8.47
N ALA A 34 21.47 18.49 -9.10
CA ALA A 34 21.54 19.90 -8.68
C ALA A 34 20.17 20.59 -8.63
N GLU A 35 19.25 20.20 -9.52
CA GLU A 35 17.87 20.71 -9.58
C GLU A 35 16.83 19.71 -9.02
N ALA A 36 17.27 18.56 -8.55
CA ALA A 36 16.41 17.52 -8.06
C ALA A 36 15.68 17.93 -6.77
N VAL A 37 14.61 17.22 -6.50
CA VAL A 37 13.88 17.30 -5.24
C VAL A 37 13.94 15.99 -4.47
N VAL A 38 13.86 16.07 -3.15
CA VAL A 38 13.99 14.92 -2.27
C VAL A 38 12.81 14.81 -1.34
N LEU A 39 12.19 13.63 -1.33
CA LEU A 39 11.25 13.21 -0.31
C LEU A 39 12.01 12.68 0.91
N ARG A 40 11.87 13.36 2.05
CA ARG A 40 12.41 12.88 3.33
C ARG A 40 11.42 11.95 3.98
N VAL A 41 11.90 10.77 4.37
CA VAL A 41 11.14 9.77 5.11
C VAL A 41 11.89 9.50 6.42
N ASP A 42 11.25 9.64 7.56
CA ASP A 42 11.91 9.41 8.85
C ASP A 42 12.06 7.90 9.17
N GLU A 43 12.70 7.59 10.28
CA GLU A 43 12.94 6.21 10.75
C GLU A 43 11.64 5.45 11.08
N ARG A 44 10.53 6.17 11.29
CA ARG A 44 9.20 5.60 11.54
C ARG A 44 8.36 5.48 10.28
N SER A 45 8.96 5.69 9.10
CA SER A 45 8.26 5.71 7.82
C SER A 45 7.20 6.81 7.71
N GLN A 46 7.36 7.90 8.45
CA GLN A 46 6.52 9.08 8.37
C GLN A 46 7.04 10.04 7.31
N VAL A 47 6.13 10.82 6.75
CA VAL A 47 6.41 11.89 5.80
C VAL A 47 5.77 13.19 6.25
N MET A 48 6.22 14.29 5.67
CA MET A 48 5.62 15.60 5.90
C MET A 48 4.72 15.98 4.72
N VAL A 49 3.56 16.56 5.02
CA VAL A 49 2.59 17.00 4.01
C VAL A 49 2.13 18.44 4.27
N VAL A 50 1.83 19.10 3.17
CA VAL A 50 1.07 20.35 3.12
C VAL A 50 -0.16 20.03 2.27
N ASP A 51 -1.34 20.19 2.83
CA ASP A 51 -2.61 19.77 2.23
C ASP A 51 -2.55 18.29 1.78
N GLU A 52 -2.66 18.02 0.48
CA GLU A 52 -2.65 16.69 -0.13
C GLU A 52 -1.28 16.30 -0.73
N GLN A 53 -0.27 17.17 -0.60
CA GLN A 53 1.02 17.01 -1.24
C GLN A 53 2.11 16.70 -0.22
N VAL A 54 3.01 15.78 -0.57
CA VAL A 54 4.22 15.57 0.22
C VAL A 54 5.17 16.74 0.08
N VAL A 55 5.82 17.09 1.17
CA VAL A 55 6.87 18.11 1.15
C VAL A 55 8.11 17.54 0.48
N LEU A 56 8.56 18.23 -0.58
CA LEU A 56 9.80 17.93 -1.29
C LEU A 56 10.81 19.04 -1.01
N SER A 57 11.99 18.67 -0.54
CA SER A 57 13.11 19.60 -0.30
C SER A 57 14.03 19.68 -1.53
N PRO A 58 14.73 20.80 -1.77
CA PRO A 58 15.80 20.85 -2.76
C PRO A 58 16.90 19.83 -2.44
N ALA A 59 17.35 19.08 -3.43
CA ALA A 59 18.43 18.09 -3.25
C ALA A 59 19.74 18.72 -2.78
N ALA A 60 20.01 19.95 -3.20
CA ALA A 60 21.19 20.73 -2.79
C ALA A 60 21.34 20.89 -1.26
N GLU A 61 20.27 20.80 -0.49
CA GLU A 61 20.33 20.79 0.98
C GLU A 61 21.05 19.56 1.56
N LEU A 62 21.14 18.48 0.79
CA LEU A 62 21.82 17.23 1.18
C LEU A 62 23.28 17.14 0.66
N GLY A 63 23.73 18.11 -0.13
CA GLY A 63 25.05 18.17 -0.72
C GLY A 63 25.07 18.07 -2.24
N ASP A 64 26.28 17.95 -2.80
CA ASP A 64 26.51 17.97 -4.25
C ASP A 64 26.16 16.65 -4.96
N SER A 65 25.78 15.61 -4.20
CA SER A 65 25.41 14.29 -4.73
C SER A 65 24.43 13.56 -3.79
N PRO A 66 23.66 12.58 -4.30
CA PRO A 66 22.77 11.77 -3.46
C PRO A 66 23.56 11.08 -2.35
N PRO A 67 23.03 11.06 -1.10
CA PRO A 67 23.63 10.26 -0.04
C PRO A 67 23.55 8.76 -0.39
N GLY A 68 24.45 7.96 0.19
CA GLY A 68 24.57 6.53 -0.12
C GLY A 68 23.31 5.67 0.15
N ASN A 69 22.35 6.22 0.92
CA ASN A 69 21.03 5.64 1.16
C ASN A 69 19.92 6.28 0.30
N GLY A 70 20.28 7.15 -0.65
CA GLY A 70 19.31 7.78 -1.55
C GLY A 70 18.77 6.79 -2.57
N VAL A 71 17.47 6.90 -2.86
CA VAL A 71 16.79 6.11 -3.89
C VAL A 71 16.17 7.03 -4.93
N PHE A 72 16.42 6.73 -6.21
CA PHE A 72 15.86 7.47 -7.33
C PHE A 72 14.40 7.06 -7.56
N LEU A 73 13.48 8.00 -7.51
CA LEU A 73 12.06 7.73 -7.68
C LEU A 73 11.56 7.94 -9.11
N GLY A 74 12.31 8.71 -9.91
CA GLY A 74 11.94 9.02 -11.29
C GLY A 74 11.98 10.51 -11.59
N ARG A 75 11.17 10.92 -12.57
CA ARG A 75 11.09 12.29 -13.05
C ARG A 75 9.68 12.84 -12.89
N LEU A 76 9.58 14.00 -12.27
CA LEU A 76 8.31 14.71 -12.07
C LEU A 76 7.75 15.24 -13.40
N PRO A 77 6.46 15.64 -13.44
CA PRO A 77 5.86 16.24 -14.63
C PRO A 77 6.56 17.52 -15.12
N ASP A 78 7.22 18.26 -14.23
CA ASP A 78 7.99 19.47 -14.56
C ASP A 78 9.43 19.15 -15.04
N GLY A 79 9.78 17.87 -15.14
CA GLY A 79 11.08 17.38 -15.64
C GLY A 79 12.15 17.18 -14.55
N ARG A 80 11.95 17.69 -13.34
CA ARG A 80 12.93 17.52 -12.25
C ARG A 80 13.03 16.06 -11.82
N HIS A 81 14.23 15.65 -11.41
CA HIS A 81 14.46 14.35 -10.80
C HIS A 81 13.90 14.33 -9.36
N ALA A 82 13.28 13.24 -8.98
CA ALA A 82 12.79 12.99 -7.63
C ALA A 82 13.58 11.84 -6.99
N TRP A 83 14.03 12.08 -5.76
CA TRP A 83 14.74 11.10 -4.94
C TRP A 83 14.05 10.95 -3.59
N ALA A 84 14.33 9.88 -2.86
CA ALA A 84 13.96 9.76 -1.45
C ALA A 84 15.15 9.35 -0.60
N VAL A 85 15.13 9.74 0.67
CA VAL A 85 16.16 9.41 1.65
C VAL A 85 15.55 9.16 3.02
N ARG A 86 16.22 8.31 3.83
CA ARG A 86 15.99 8.28 5.27
C ARG A 86 16.68 9.50 5.88
N ALA A 87 15.88 10.45 6.36
CA ALA A 87 16.38 11.68 6.97
C ALA A 87 15.35 12.29 7.93
N PRO A 88 15.76 13.11 8.90
CA PRO A 88 14.84 13.91 9.70
C PRO A 88 13.91 14.73 8.81
N LEU A 89 12.64 14.80 9.19
CA LEU A 89 11.66 15.59 8.49
C LEU A 89 11.94 17.08 8.72
N GLN A 90 11.71 17.89 7.69
CA GLN A 90 11.97 19.31 7.71
C GLN A 90 10.76 20.07 7.20
N ALA A 91 10.19 20.93 8.03
CA ALA A 91 9.07 21.75 7.65
C ALA A 91 9.54 22.88 6.71
N PRO A 92 8.77 23.20 5.67
CA PRO A 92 9.02 24.39 4.86
C PRO A 92 8.74 25.65 5.70
N ASP A 93 9.56 26.67 5.51
CA ASP A 93 9.43 27.92 6.25
C ASP A 93 8.08 28.60 5.99
N GLY A 94 7.39 29.00 7.06
CA GLY A 94 6.17 29.78 6.98
C GLY A 94 4.93 29.06 6.43
N VAL A 95 5.00 27.75 6.19
CA VAL A 95 3.88 26.96 5.68
C VAL A 95 3.44 25.94 6.73
N PRO A 96 2.14 25.87 7.08
CA PRO A 96 1.64 24.83 7.98
C PRO A 96 1.83 23.44 7.36
N ALA A 97 2.71 22.65 7.94
CA ALA A 97 2.97 21.29 7.50
C ALA A 97 2.62 20.28 8.61
N ARG A 98 2.23 19.08 8.25
CA ARG A 98 1.89 18.00 9.18
C ARG A 98 2.79 16.79 8.96
N VAL A 99 3.24 16.17 10.04
CA VAL A 99 3.87 14.85 9.98
C VAL A 99 2.75 13.80 10.00
N ILE A 100 2.80 12.89 9.05
CA ILE A 100 1.81 11.82 8.95
C ILE A 100 2.49 10.45 8.84
N ASP A 101 1.84 9.44 9.40
CA ASP A 101 2.06 8.04 9.04
C ASP A 101 1.16 7.73 7.82
N PRO A 102 1.72 7.47 6.63
CA PRO A 102 0.91 7.25 5.43
C PRO A 102 -0.08 6.09 5.56
N ARG A 103 0.22 5.09 6.37
CA ARG A 103 -0.66 3.94 6.62
C ARG A 103 -1.95 4.34 7.34
N ARG A 104 -1.90 5.37 8.19
CA ARG A 104 -3.00 5.77 9.10
C ARG A 104 -3.67 7.07 8.68
N ALA A 105 -3.00 7.83 7.85
CA ALA A 105 -3.50 9.12 7.44
C ALA A 105 -4.61 8.94 6.41
N GLY A 106 -5.80 9.41 6.71
CA GLY A 106 -6.87 9.61 5.72
C GLY A 106 -6.57 10.78 4.77
N VAL A 107 -5.31 10.97 4.38
CA VAL A 107 -4.89 12.05 3.47
C VAL A 107 -5.09 11.58 2.04
N PRO A 108 -5.94 12.24 1.27
CA PRO A 108 -6.11 11.97 -0.14
C PRO A 108 -4.92 12.59 -0.91
N PHE A 109 -3.78 11.88 -0.95
CA PHE A 109 -2.64 12.31 -1.75
C PHE A 109 -3.02 12.60 -3.19
N ASP A 110 -2.43 13.65 -3.79
CA ASP A 110 -2.43 13.76 -5.25
C ASP A 110 -1.65 12.59 -5.88
N ASP A 111 -1.83 12.37 -7.18
CA ASP A 111 -1.28 11.19 -7.86
C ASP A 111 0.27 11.15 -7.81
N VAL A 112 0.93 12.31 -7.86
CA VAL A 112 2.40 12.41 -7.75
C VAL A 112 2.84 12.00 -6.34
N SER A 113 2.25 12.59 -5.31
CA SER A 113 2.57 12.31 -3.91
C SER A 113 2.30 10.83 -3.57
N ALA A 114 1.17 10.27 -4.01
CA ALA A 114 0.83 8.87 -3.83
C ALA A 114 1.90 7.95 -4.40
N GLN A 115 2.33 8.20 -5.65
CA GLN A 115 3.38 7.40 -6.30
C GLN A 115 4.73 7.55 -5.59
N LEU A 116 5.14 8.79 -5.28
CA LEU A 116 6.44 9.03 -4.64
C LEU A 116 6.52 8.38 -3.26
N VAL A 117 5.49 8.54 -2.42
CA VAL A 117 5.42 7.90 -1.09
C VAL A 117 5.46 6.39 -1.21
N THR A 118 4.67 5.82 -2.10
CA THR A 118 4.60 4.37 -2.31
C THR A 118 5.95 3.79 -2.72
N CYS A 119 6.61 4.40 -3.71
CA CYS A 119 7.92 3.94 -4.16
C CYS A 119 9.00 4.16 -3.11
N ALA A 120 9.01 5.32 -2.44
CA ALA A 120 9.99 5.63 -1.40
C ALA A 120 9.92 4.63 -0.24
N LEU A 121 8.72 4.38 0.29
CA LEU A 121 8.53 3.43 1.39
C LEU A 121 8.92 2.01 0.98
N ALA A 122 8.50 1.55 -0.21
CA ALA A 122 8.84 0.21 -0.69
C ALA A 122 10.36 0.00 -0.79
N LEU A 123 11.09 0.98 -1.33
CA LEU A 123 12.54 0.88 -1.51
C LEU A 123 13.29 1.09 -0.21
N LEU A 124 12.98 2.13 0.57
CA LEU A 124 13.69 2.42 1.81
C LEU A 124 13.47 1.33 2.86
N ASN A 125 12.25 0.84 3.05
CA ASN A 125 11.98 -0.28 3.95
C ASN A 125 12.75 -1.55 3.53
N TRP A 126 12.88 -1.80 2.22
CA TRP A 126 13.68 -2.90 1.75
C TRP A 126 15.16 -2.69 2.04
N HIS A 127 15.71 -1.50 1.78
CA HIS A 127 17.11 -1.19 2.07
C HIS A 127 17.47 -1.33 3.54
N ASP A 128 16.56 -0.93 4.44
CA ASP A 128 16.76 -1.06 5.89
C ASP A 128 16.95 -2.53 6.31
N ALA A 129 16.32 -3.47 5.60
CA ALA A 129 16.38 -4.91 5.89
C ALA A 129 17.41 -5.69 5.05
N ALA A 130 17.92 -5.12 3.96
CA ALA A 130 18.69 -5.84 2.95
C ALA A 130 20.21 -5.57 3.01
N GLY A 131 20.74 -5.18 4.15
CA GLY A 131 22.18 -4.92 4.33
C GLY A 131 23.09 -6.10 4.01
N PHE A 132 22.54 -7.32 4.11
CA PHE A 132 23.24 -8.57 3.84
C PHE A 132 22.42 -9.42 2.87
N SER A 133 23.14 -10.20 2.03
CA SER A 133 22.53 -11.15 1.10
C SER A 133 21.88 -12.33 1.84
N PRO A 134 20.62 -12.67 1.52
CA PRO A 134 19.98 -13.86 2.09
C PRO A 134 20.59 -15.17 1.55
N ALA A 135 21.36 -15.12 0.46
CA ALA A 135 21.95 -16.30 -0.15
C ALA A 135 23.19 -16.81 0.61
N ASP A 136 24.02 -15.91 1.15
CA ASP A 136 25.32 -16.26 1.72
C ASP A 136 25.75 -15.41 2.93
N GLY A 137 24.92 -14.44 3.35
CA GLY A 137 25.23 -13.51 4.44
C GLY A 137 26.26 -12.43 4.11
N SER A 138 26.72 -12.32 2.87
CA SER A 138 27.67 -11.29 2.47
C SER A 138 27.06 -9.90 2.49
N PRO A 139 27.85 -8.83 2.79
CA PRO A 139 27.36 -7.46 2.70
C PRO A 139 26.91 -7.10 1.29
N THR A 140 25.89 -6.28 1.19
CA THR A 140 25.37 -5.78 -0.08
C THR A 140 25.51 -4.25 -0.16
N ARG A 141 25.49 -3.68 -1.36
CA ARG A 141 25.42 -2.23 -1.57
C ARG A 141 24.32 -1.85 -2.56
N PRO A 142 23.68 -0.69 -2.41
CA PRO A 142 22.72 -0.17 -3.40
C PRO A 142 23.38 0.05 -4.76
N ILE A 143 22.65 -0.27 -5.82
CA ILE A 143 22.99 0.00 -7.22
C ILE A 143 21.72 0.42 -7.96
N ARG A 144 21.81 0.81 -9.22
CA ARG A 144 20.66 1.17 -10.06
C ARG A 144 19.76 2.25 -9.42
N GLY A 145 20.37 3.31 -8.86
CA GLY A 145 19.63 4.36 -8.17
C GLY A 145 18.79 3.85 -6.98
N GLY A 146 19.23 2.77 -6.32
CA GLY A 146 18.52 2.15 -5.20
C GLY A 146 17.46 1.10 -5.58
N TRP A 147 17.31 0.75 -6.87
CA TRP A 147 16.34 -0.27 -7.31
C TRP A 147 16.89 -1.71 -7.29
N ALA A 148 18.16 -1.86 -6.95
CA ALA A 148 18.80 -3.15 -6.71
C ALA A 148 19.92 -3.00 -5.69
N ARG A 149 20.38 -4.11 -5.14
CA ARG A 149 21.60 -4.21 -4.33
C ARG A 149 22.51 -5.24 -4.96
N ARG A 150 23.82 -5.06 -4.79
CA ARG A 150 24.84 -6.01 -5.27
C ARG A 150 25.54 -6.65 -4.09
N ASN A 151 25.57 -7.97 -4.06
CA ASN A 151 26.41 -8.76 -3.16
C ASN A 151 27.89 -8.44 -3.44
N LEU A 152 28.62 -8.02 -2.42
CA LEU A 152 30.00 -7.58 -2.57
C LEU A 152 31.00 -8.72 -2.80
N LEU A 153 30.63 -9.95 -2.44
CA LEU A 153 31.46 -11.13 -2.63
C LEU A 153 31.25 -11.75 -4.02
N THR A 154 29.99 -12.00 -4.38
CA THR A 154 29.64 -12.75 -5.59
C THR A 154 29.31 -11.88 -6.80
N GLY A 155 29.04 -10.60 -6.59
CA GLY A 155 28.56 -9.70 -7.63
C GLY A 155 27.07 -9.89 -8.01
N HIS A 156 26.38 -10.85 -7.39
CA HIS A 156 24.96 -11.10 -7.66
C HIS A 156 24.12 -9.88 -7.34
N GLU A 157 23.12 -9.60 -8.20
CA GLU A 157 22.17 -8.51 -8.00
C GLU A 157 20.90 -9.05 -7.33
N GLU A 158 20.46 -8.34 -6.30
CA GLU A 158 19.26 -8.62 -5.54
C GLU A 158 18.27 -7.48 -5.73
N PHE A 159 16.99 -7.83 -5.84
CA PHE A 159 15.91 -6.91 -6.11
C PHE A 159 14.94 -6.81 -4.92
N PRO A 160 14.18 -5.71 -4.80
CA PRO A 160 13.19 -5.55 -3.74
C PRO A 160 12.23 -6.73 -3.70
N ARG A 161 12.08 -7.32 -2.51
CA ARG A 161 11.07 -8.34 -2.28
C ARG A 161 9.69 -7.69 -2.15
N VAL A 162 8.70 -8.28 -2.80
CA VAL A 162 7.29 -7.92 -2.70
C VAL A 162 6.52 -9.19 -2.31
N ASP A 163 5.77 -9.13 -1.21
CA ASP A 163 4.97 -10.26 -0.73
C ASP A 163 3.51 -10.07 -1.20
N PRO A 164 2.98 -10.93 -2.09
CA PRO A 164 1.60 -10.84 -2.53
C PRO A 164 0.65 -11.28 -1.42
N ALA A 165 -0.44 -10.54 -1.26
CA ALA A 165 -1.55 -10.88 -0.38
C ALA A 165 -2.87 -10.63 -1.12
N VAL A 166 -3.82 -11.56 -1.00
CA VAL A 166 -5.16 -11.36 -1.52
C VAL A 166 -6.01 -10.55 -0.55
N ILE A 167 -6.99 -9.83 -1.06
CA ILE A 167 -8.03 -9.18 -0.28
C ILE A 167 -9.35 -9.34 -1.03
N CYS A 168 -10.38 -9.86 -0.36
CA CYS A 168 -11.60 -10.27 -1.03
C CYS A 168 -12.86 -9.74 -0.35
N LEU A 169 -13.77 -9.18 -1.16
CA LEU A 169 -15.13 -8.91 -0.77
C LEU A 169 -15.99 -10.13 -1.11
N VAL A 170 -16.46 -10.84 -0.08
CA VAL A 170 -17.41 -11.94 -0.21
C VAL A 170 -18.82 -11.37 -0.21
N HIS A 171 -19.67 -11.78 -1.17
CA HIS A 171 -21.05 -11.30 -1.26
C HIS A 171 -22.03 -12.42 -1.70
N ASP A 172 -23.30 -12.21 -1.45
CA ASP A 172 -24.37 -13.19 -1.76
C ASP A 172 -24.89 -13.12 -3.21
N GLY A 173 -24.28 -12.27 -4.04
CA GLY A 173 -24.74 -12.02 -5.41
C GLY A 173 -25.90 -11.01 -5.49
N HIS A 174 -26.41 -10.53 -4.37
CA HIS A 174 -27.54 -9.63 -4.25
C HIS A 174 -27.18 -8.36 -3.47
N ASP A 175 -27.59 -8.29 -2.21
CA ASP A 175 -27.57 -7.06 -1.42
C ASP A 175 -26.69 -7.15 -0.16
N ARG A 176 -26.07 -8.30 0.11
CA ARG A 176 -25.28 -8.51 1.32
C ARG A 176 -23.82 -8.82 1.01
N ALA A 177 -22.90 -8.26 1.80
CA ALA A 177 -21.49 -8.59 1.78
C ALA A 177 -20.97 -8.88 3.19
N VAL A 178 -19.94 -9.71 3.27
CA VAL A 178 -19.27 -10.05 4.53
C VAL A 178 -18.21 -9.00 4.83
N LEU A 179 -18.25 -8.46 6.04
CA LEU A 179 -17.16 -7.72 6.63
C LEU A 179 -16.75 -8.41 7.93
N ALA A 180 -15.46 -8.37 8.23
CA ALA A 180 -14.87 -9.03 9.38
C ALA A 180 -13.98 -8.09 10.20
N ARG A 181 -13.81 -8.41 11.48
CA ARG A 181 -13.00 -7.68 12.44
C ARG A 181 -11.98 -8.61 13.08
N GLN A 182 -10.71 -8.26 12.97
CA GLN A 182 -9.64 -8.98 13.65
C GLN A 182 -9.69 -8.77 15.18
N VAL A 183 -9.22 -9.75 15.95
CA VAL A 183 -9.16 -9.71 17.42
C VAL A 183 -8.41 -8.48 17.93
N VAL A 184 -7.36 -8.07 17.24
CA VAL A 184 -6.51 -6.93 17.64
C VAL A 184 -7.08 -5.55 17.29
N TRP A 185 -8.18 -5.50 16.53
CA TRP A 185 -8.81 -4.23 16.16
C TRP A 185 -9.82 -3.78 17.19
N PRO A 186 -9.98 -2.47 17.37
CA PRO A 186 -11.04 -1.93 18.19
C PRO A 186 -12.43 -2.43 17.77
N PRO A 187 -13.41 -2.51 18.69
CA PRO A 187 -14.79 -2.79 18.34
C PRO A 187 -15.29 -1.83 17.25
N ARG A 188 -16.16 -2.30 16.36
CA ARG A 188 -16.76 -1.56 15.24
C ARG A 188 -15.87 -1.33 14.02
N LEU A 189 -14.57 -1.66 14.07
CA LEU A 189 -13.69 -1.57 12.90
C LEU A 189 -13.78 -2.86 12.09
N PHE A 190 -14.43 -2.79 10.96
CA PHE A 190 -14.60 -3.93 10.04
C PHE A 190 -13.88 -3.67 8.72
N SER A 191 -13.41 -4.71 8.08
CA SER A 191 -12.77 -4.69 6.78
C SER A 191 -13.07 -5.95 5.98
N LEU A 192 -12.47 -6.06 4.81
CA LEU A 192 -12.45 -7.28 4.01
C LEU A 192 -11.47 -8.28 4.60
N LEU A 193 -11.66 -9.56 4.29
CA LEU A 193 -10.75 -10.66 4.59
C LEU A 193 -9.53 -10.58 3.68
N ALA A 194 -8.35 -10.89 4.21
CA ALA A 194 -7.10 -10.73 3.47
C ALA A 194 -6.00 -11.61 4.06
N GLY A 195 -5.29 -12.35 3.21
CA GLY A 195 -4.19 -13.19 3.62
C GLY A 195 -3.06 -13.30 2.61
N PHE A 196 -1.93 -13.85 3.04
CA PHE A 196 -0.76 -14.01 2.20
C PHE A 196 -0.86 -15.23 1.29
N VAL A 197 -0.35 -15.06 0.07
CA VAL A 197 -0.22 -16.16 -0.89
C VAL A 197 0.91 -17.09 -0.44
N GLU A 198 0.60 -18.37 -0.32
CA GLU A 198 1.59 -19.40 0.03
C GLU A 198 2.42 -19.88 -1.18
N ALA A 199 3.56 -20.50 -0.89
CA ALA A 199 4.45 -21.00 -1.93
C ALA A 199 3.76 -22.10 -2.77
N GLY A 200 3.63 -21.85 -4.08
CA GLY A 200 3.00 -22.78 -5.01
C GLY A 200 1.48 -22.62 -5.16
N GLU A 201 0.90 -21.60 -4.53
CA GLU A 201 -0.52 -21.31 -4.57
C GLU A 201 -0.86 -20.26 -5.65
N SER A 202 -2.03 -20.36 -6.28
CA SER A 202 -2.58 -19.30 -7.12
C SER A 202 -3.37 -18.29 -6.28
N PHE A 203 -3.63 -17.11 -6.82
CA PHE A 203 -4.44 -16.10 -6.12
C PHE A 203 -5.85 -16.60 -5.83
N GLU A 204 -6.47 -17.29 -6.77
CA GLU A 204 -7.84 -17.79 -6.63
C GLU A 204 -7.93 -18.88 -5.55
N THR A 205 -6.91 -19.75 -5.48
CA THR A 205 -6.81 -20.77 -4.41
C THR A 205 -6.59 -20.11 -3.06
N CYS A 206 -5.72 -19.11 -2.99
CA CYS A 206 -5.46 -18.33 -1.79
C CYS A 206 -6.75 -17.65 -1.27
N VAL A 207 -7.54 -17.02 -2.14
CA VAL A 207 -8.83 -16.44 -1.76
C VAL A 207 -9.74 -17.49 -1.11
N ALA A 208 -9.89 -18.66 -1.75
CA ALA A 208 -10.76 -19.71 -1.22
C ALA A 208 -10.27 -20.26 0.13
N ARG A 209 -8.94 -20.47 0.26
CA ARG A 209 -8.33 -20.97 1.50
C ARG A 209 -8.47 -19.96 2.64
N GLU A 210 -8.07 -18.70 2.44
CA GLU A 210 -8.10 -17.68 3.49
C GLU A 210 -9.53 -17.44 4.00
N ILE A 211 -10.53 -17.35 3.10
CA ILE A 211 -11.91 -17.18 3.52
C ILE A 211 -12.42 -18.40 4.31
N TYR A 212 -12.04 -19.61 3.90
CA TYR A 212 -12.42 -20.81 4.63
C TYR A 212 -11.72 -20.90 5.99
N GLU A 213 -10.42 -20.60 6.06
CA GLU A 213 -9.65 -20.62 7.31
C GLU A 213 -10.11 -19.57 8.30
N GLU A 214 -10.32 -18.33 7.85
CA GLU A 214 -10.71 -17.20 8.71
C GLU A 214 -12.15 -17.27 9.19
N ILE A 215 -13.10 -17.66 8.32
CA ILE A 215 -14.54 -17.57 8.62
C ILE A 215 -15.37 -18.80 8.24
N GLY A 216 -14.77 -19.86 7.70
CA GLY A 216 -15.43 -21.13 7.39
C GLY A 216 -16.37 -21.12 6.19
N LEU A 217 -16.37 -20.10 5.34
CA LEU A 217 -17.22 -20.04 4.16
C LEU A 217 -16.54 -20.63 2.92
N ASP A 218 -17.30 -21.41 2.16
CA ASP A 218 -16.92 -21.82 0.81
C ASP A 218 -17.28 -20.71 -0.19
N VAL A 219 -16.34 -20.37 -1.07
CA VAL A 219 -16.56 -19.32 -2.08
C VAL A 219 -16.46 -19.84 -3.51
N THR A 220 -17.23 -19.21 -4.38
CA THR A 220 -17.24 -19.46 -5.83
C THR A 220 -17.07 -18.16 -6.61
N ASP A 221 -16.91 -18.26 -7.93
CA ASP A 221 -16.83 -17.11 -8.84
C ASP A 221 -15.80 -16.04 -8.43
N VAL A 222 -14.62 -16.49 -7.93
CA VAL A 222 -13.52 -15.61 -7.54
C VAL A 222 -13.08 -14.78 -8.75
N THR A 223 -13.27 -13.47 -8.66
CA THR A 223 -13.05 -12.53 -9.76
C THR A 223 -12.11 -11.41 -9.35
N TYR A 224 -11.05 -11.18 -10.15
CA TYR A 224 -10.08 -10.11 -9.94
C TYR A 224 -10.69 -8.74 -10.15
N LEU A 225 -10.37 -7.80 -9.26
CA LEU A 225 -10.82 -6.41 -9.31
C LEU A 225 -9.70 -5.41 -9.62
N GLY A 226 -8.54 -5.57 -9.01
CA GLY A 226 -7.41 -4.67 -9.12
C GLY A 226 -6.33 -4.97 -8.08
N SER A 227 -5.25 -4.21 -8.08
CA SER A 227 -4.18 -4.38 -7.09
C SER A 227 -3.67 -3.04 -6.58
N GLN A 228 -3.04 -3.07 -5.41
CA GLN A 228 -2.46 -1.89 -4.78
C GLN A 228 -1.16 -2.26 -4.05
N PRO A 229 -0.03 -1.58 -4.32
CA PRO A 229 1.14 -1.66 -3.47
C PRO A 229 0.77 -1.25 -2.03
N TRP A 230 1.25 -2.03 -1.06
CA TRP A 230 1.05 -1.75 0.36
C TRP A 230 2.40 -1.84 1.08
N PRO A 231 3.24 -0.77 0.97
CA PRO A 231 4.64 -0.80 1.42
C PRO A 231 4.77 -0.68 2.95
N PHE A 232 3.94 -1.42 3.69
CA PHE A 232 3.90 -1.49 5.14
C PHE A 232 4.03 -2.95 5.64
N PRO A 233 5.23 -3.58 5.54
CA PRO A 233 6.46 -2.99 4.94
C PRO A 233 6.61 -3.22 3.43
N ARG A 234 5.98 -4.24 2.78
CA ARG A 234 6.30 -4.64 1.40
C ARG A 234 5.25 -5.48 0.68
N SER A 235 3.98 -5.39 1.06
CA SER A 235 2.94 -6.20 0.43
C SER A 235 2.47 -5.63 -0.91
N LEU A 236 1.97 -6.50 -1.77
CA LEU A 236 1.11 -6.17 -2.90
C LEU A 236 -0.26 -6.75 -2.61
N MET A 237 -1.25 -5.89 -2.36
CA MET A 237 -2.63 -6.31 -2.19
C MET A 237 -3.26 -6.58 -3.55
N VAL A 238 -3.83 -7.78 -3.72
CA VAL A 238 -4.52 -8.22 -4.94
C VAL A 238 -5.99 -8.39 -4.61
N GLY A 239 -6.82 -7.50 -5.12
CA GLY A 239 -8.24 -7.37 -4.79
C GLY A 239 -9.13 -8.28 -5.61
N PHE A 240 -10.06 -8.94 -4.94
CA PHE A 240 -11.04 -9.85 -5.52
C PHE A 240 -12.43 -9.57 -4.97
N HIS A 241 -13.43 -10.10 -5.64
CA HIS A 241 -14.72 -10.45 -5.04
C HIS A 241 -15.04 -11.92 -5.32
N ALA A 242 -15.87 -12.50 -4.46
CA ALA A 242 -16.32 -13.89 -4.58
C ALA A 242 -17.75 -14.04 -4.07
N LEU A 243 -18.43 -15.09 -4.51
CA LEU A 243 -19.77 -15.45 -4.05
C LEU A 243 -19.69 -16.48 -2.93
N ALA A 244 -20.57 -16.33 -1.92
CA ALA A 244 -20.82 -17.35 -0.90
C ALA A 244 -22.32 -17.50 -0.61
N ASP A 245 -22.68 -18.66 -0.07
CA ASP A 245 -24.04 -18.92 0.38
C ASP A 245 -24.28 -18.20 1.73
N PRO A 246 -25.22 -17.25 1.81
CA PRO A 246 -25.50 -16.52 3.04
C PRO A 246 -26.17 -17.36 4.12
N GLU A 247 -26.62 -18.58 3.82
CA GLU A 247 -27.18 -19.54 4.79
C GLU A 247 -26.09 -20.43 5.42
N GLN A 248 -24.86 -20.40 4.91
CA GLN A 248 -23.73 -21.10 5.52
C GLN A 248 -23.32 -20.39 6.82
N GLU A 249 -23.16 -21.15 7.90
CA GLU A 249 -22.75 -20.62 9.20
C GLU A 249 -21.27 -20.25 9.22
N PHE A 250 -20.94 -19.14 9.88
CA PHE A 250 -19.55 -18.77 10.11
C PHE A 250 -18.87 -19.73 11.10
N SER A 251 -17.61 -20.06 10.83
CA SER A 251 -16.75 -20.84 11.73
C SER A 251 -15.38 -20.18 11.83
N PHE A 252 -14.98 -19.76 13.02
CA PHE A 252 -13.72 -19.06 13.29
C PHE A 252 -12.68 -20.09 13.75
N ASN A 253 -11.81 -20.55 12.85
CA ASN A 253 -10.94 -21.71 13.09
C ASN A 253 -9.52 -21.33 13.51
N ASP A 254 -9.01 -20.18 13.11
CA ASP A 254 -7.63 -19.75 13.31
C ASP A 254 -7.44 -18.77 14.51
N GLY A 255 -8.54 -18.17 14.99
CA GLY A 255 -8.52 -17.21 16.09
C GLY A 255 -8.05 -15.80 15.69
N GLU A 256 -7.89 -15.51 14.41
CA GLU A 256 -7.55 -14.16 13.92
C GLU A 256 -8.79 -13.27 13.86
N ILE A 257 -9.92 -13.82 13.45
CA ILE A 257 -11.17 -13.09 13.31
C ILE A 257 -11.97 -13.18 14.62
N ALA A 258 -12.31 -12.03 15.18
CA ALA A 258 -13.15 -11.92 16.36
C ALA A 258 -14.65 -11.87 16.03
N GLU A 259 -14.99 -11.38 14.84
CA GLU A 259 -16.37 -11.17 14.42
C GLU A 259 -16.45 -11.07 12.90
N ALA A 260 -17.41 -11.75 12.29
CA ALA A 260 -17.78 -11.58 10.90
C ALA A 260 -19.31 -11.53 10.78
N ALA A 261 -19.83 -10.73 9.88
CA ALA A 261 -21.25 -10.61 9.66
C ALA A 261 -21.57 -10.23 8.22
N TRP A 262 -22.76 -10.62 7.79
CA TRP A 262 -23.37 -10.11 6.58
C TRP A 262 -23.95 -8.73 6.83
N PHE A 263 -23.51 -7.76 6.04
CA PHE A 263 -24.02 -6.38 6.06
C PHE A 263 -24.75 -6.10 4.76
N THR A 264 -25.89 -5.45 4.88
CA THR A 264 -26.63 -4.99 3.71
C THR A 264 -25.92 -3.82 3.04
N ARG A 265 -26.21 -3.60 1.77
CA ARG A 265 -25.71 -2.45 1.01
C ARG A 265 -26.06 -1.12 1.67
N ASP A 266 -27.28 -1.00 2.21
CA ASP A 266 -27.71 0.21 2.92
C ASP A 266 -26.89 0.48 4.19
N GLU A 267 -26.62 -0.57 5.00
CA GLU A 267 -25.77 -0.43 6.20
C GLU A 267 -24.33 -0.01 5.83
N VAL A 268 -23.79 -0.56 4.75
CA VAL A 268 -22.46 -0.17 4.25
C VAL A 268 -22.48 1.26 3.72
N CYS A 269 -23.50 1.68 2.97
CA CYS A 269 -23.65 3.06 2.49
C CYS A 269 -23.75 4.06 3.66
N GLU A 270 -24.53 3.73 4.69
CA GLU A 270 -24.63 4.54 5.91
C GLU A 270 -23.26 4.66 6.60
N ALA A 271 -22.52 3.56 6.76
CA ALA A 271 -21.18 3.56 7.34
C ALA A 271 -20.19 4.42 6.53
N LEU A 272 -20.24 4.33 5.19
CA LEU A 272 -19.43 5.13 4.30
C LEU A 272 -19.67 6.64 4.47
N ALA A 273 -20.90 7.06 4.76
CA ALA A 273 -21.26 8.46 5.00
C ALA A 273 -20.74 8.99 6.35
N HIS A 274 -20.44 8.12 7.32
CA HIS A 274 -19.94 8.49 8.64
C HIS A 274 -18.43 8.65 8.72
N GLY A 275 -17.69 8.40 7.63
CA GLY A 275 -16.22 8.53 7.59
C GLY A 275 -15.48 7.18 7.65
N ASP A 276 -14.30 7.22 8.22
CA ASP A 276 -13.39 6.06 8.30
C ASP A 276 -13.02 5.72 9.76
N TRP A 277 -12.09 4.80 9.92
CA TRP A 277 -11.56 4.38 11.21
C TRP A 277 -11.02 5.51 12.09
N GLY A 278 -10.59 6.62 11.49
CA GLY A 278 -10.07 7.79 12.20
C GLY A 278 -11.15 8.78 12.65
N SER A 279 -12.40 8.56 12.28
CA SER A 279 -13.49 9.46 12.62
C SER A 279 -13.96 9.29 14.07
N ASP A 280 -14.39 10.39 14.71
CA ASP A 280 -15.04 10.37 16.04
C ASP A 280 -16.50 9.90 15.98
N SER A 281 -16.90 9.23 14.90
CA SER A 281 -18.25 8.73 14.69
C SER A 281 -18.66 7.73 15.76
N THR A 282 -19.93 7.80 16.16
CA THR A 282 -20.58 6.81 17.04
C THR A 282 -21.20 5.66 16.27
N SER A 283 -21.00 5.58 14.96
CA SER A 283 -21.53 4.51 14.09
C SER A 283 -21.17 3.12 14.61
N ARG A 284 -22.07 2.17 14.43
CA ARG A 284 -21.85 0.76 14.78
C ARG A 284 -20.85 0.08 13.86
N LEU A 285 -20.67 0.59 12.65
CA LEU A 285 -19.77 0.09 11.64
C LEU A 285 -18.82 1.22 11.21
N LEU A 286 -17.52 1.00 11.32
CA LEU A 286 -16.46 1.87 10.81
C LEU A 286 -15.64 1.09 9.79
N LEU A 287 -15.36 1.71 8.66
CA LEU A 287 -14.72 1.10 7.50
C LEU A 287 -13.29 1.61 7.31
N PRO A 288 -12.44 0.90 6.54
CA PRO A 288 -11.07 1.33 6.26
C PRO A 288 -10.99 2.75 5.68
N GLY A 289 -9.88 3.44 5.95
CA GLY A 289 -9.60 4.73 5.37
C GLY A 289 -9.37 4.68 3.86
N SER A 290 -9.47 5.83 3.21
CA SER A 290 -9.39 6.00 1.75
C SER A 290 -8.06 5.55 1.12
N ILE A 291 -7.00 5.41 1.91
CA ILE A 291 -5.72 4.91 1.42
C ILE A 291 -5.75 3.42 1.08
N SER A 292 -6.67 2.65 1.65
CA SER A 292 -6.73 1.19 1.49
C SER A 292 -7.56 0.78 0.29
N ILE A 293 -7.06 -0.18 -0.49
CA ILE A 293 -7.84 -0.85 -1.54
C ILE A 293 -9.13 -1.49 -0.98
N ALA A 294 -9.15 -1.90 0.29
CA ALA A 294 -10.37 -2.40 0.94
C ALA A 294 -11.50 -1.37 0.86
N ARG A 295 -11.21 -0.10 1.12
CA ARG A 295 -12.19 0.99 1.01
C ARG A 295 -12.72 1.11 -0.42
N GLU A 296 -11.85 1.13 -1.41
CA GLU A 296 -12.23 1.24 -2.82
C GLU A 296 -13.10 0.06 -3.28
N ILE A 297 -12.79 -1.17 -2.83
CA ILE A 297 -13.59 -2.36 -3.13
C ILE A 297 -14.97 -2.25 -2.48
N ILE A 298 -15.04 -1.88 -1.20
CA ILE A 298 -16.30 -1.73 -0.45
C ILE A 298 -17.20 -0.66 -1.09
N GLU A 299 -16.64 0.51 -1.41
CA GLU A 299 -17.36 1.60 -2.10
C GLU A 299 -17.83 1.18 -3.48
N SER A 300 -16.98 0.48 -4.23
CA SER A 300 -17.32 0.00 -5.57
C SER A 300 -18.50 -0.97 -5.54
N TRP A 301 -18.53 -1.87 -4.56
CA TRP A 301 -19.66 -2.78 -4.36
C TRP A 301 -20.90 -2.03 -3.86
N ALA A 302 -20.76 -1.15 -2.86
CA ALA A 302 -21.89 -0.47 -2.23
C ALA A 302 -22.66 0.42 -3.21
N PHE A 303 -21.95 1.08 -4.13
CA PHE A 303 -22.54 1.98 -5.13
C PHE A 303 -22.68 1.36 -6.53
N HIS A 304 -22.53 0.04 -6.65
CA HIS A 304 -22.81 -0.67 -7.88
C HIS A 304 -24.32 -0.86 -8.04
N ALA A 305 -24.88 -0.30 -9.13
CA ALA A 305 -26.30 -0.39 -9.46
C ALA A 305 -26.62 -1.70 -10.17
#